data_d99f6fc705dec46c1fca96a8a1cff910
#
_entry.id   d99f6fc705dec46c1fca96a8a1cff910
#
_cell.length_a   1.000
_cell.length_b   1.000
_cell.length_c   1.000
_cell.angle_alpha   90.00
_cell.angle_beta   90.00
_cell.angle_gamma   90.00
#
_symmetry.space_group_name_H-M   'P 1'
#
loop_
_entity.id
_entity.type
_entity.pdbx_description
1 polymer ?
#
loop_
_entity_poly.entity_id
_entity_poly.type
_entity_poly.pdbx_seq_one_letter_code
_entity_poly.pdbx_strand_id
1 'polypeptide(L)'
;MKFRLLGLPLVLFLTVLSSPGSAAPPSGDRLITADDHAGAYRRSDGGTDTTMARCSTGRRQQNEPTVAVDPANTDIVVAGANDYCAAIVNGEVWAGYYRSTNAGRTWSLSLLPGYPNDSSAAGRASPLHGKCAAAGDPSQSFDTSGRLFYAFICFNRSSPVNGGVYVARYLNHGAAYDRTVLVKDGTPSGLFLTGLFQDKINLTVDQTSGPATSGNVYVAWSQYDGFAPTNAVLFSRSTDHGLSFSRPYKVTPKEHGTASFADLAVGPNGAVYLTYLTYPSSSRPTWDIWLLKSTNGGVSFGAPAHVATIQSFDSNQFSGNGFYDCGDGPFACPTGFTYSRFFSSSAVAADATGVHVVYAAERAGGQAKIFVRNSPDGVSWPTAPTTIDSEPRGHQWFPDVASAGGILTAIFYDSRADDAYSPDRPPGNDADGVNSGDGVNAFIARSSGGVSWTETQVSSHGSNFGWETHGSRRVGFWGDYLYVSAVPGAVHVVWTDSRDLVRGDDPREVGDDDDGDEFDVYQPCTYVPNDIDAPSYSSPTIGNTCLDQGGLDQNIYGARV
;
A
#
# COMPACT_ATOMS: atom_id res chain seq x y z
N MET A 1 -78.30 -26.27 -35.32
CA MET A 1 -76.89 -26.45 -35.63
C MET A 1 -76.08 -25.60 -34.69
N LYS A 2 -75.43 -26.22 -33.69
CA LYS A 2 -74.61 -25.51 -32.69
C LYS A 2 -73.16 -25.69 -33.07
N PHE A 3 -72.50 -24.59 -33.44
CA PHE A 3 -71.02 -24.55 -33.60
C PHE A 3 -70.36 -24.38 -32.26
N ARG A 4 -69.46 -25.31 -31.88
CA ARG A 4 -68.57 -25.19 -30.75
C ARG A 4 -67.25 -24.60 -31.24
N LEU A 5 -66.84 -23.44 -30.73
CA LEU A 5 -65.50 -22.95 -30.84
C LEU A 5 -64.58 -23.66 -29.82
N LEU A 6 -63.54 -24.32 -30.31
CA LEU A 6 -62.44 -24.78 -29.50
C LEU A 6 -61.46 -23.59 -29.27
N GLY A 7 -61.32 -23.19 -28.03
CA GLY A 7 -60.26 -22.24 -27.61
C GLY A 7 -58.96 -22.98 -27.36
N LEU A 8 -57.90 -22.64 -28.06
CA LEU A 8 -56.53 -23.05 -27.72
C LEU A 8 -56.01 -22.19 -26.53
N PRO A 9 -55.37 -22.77 -25.52
CA PRO A 9 -54.70 -21.98 -24.50
C PRO A 9 -53.38 -21.43 -25.03
N LEU A 10 -53.21 -20.11 -24.98
CA LEU A 10 -51.97 -19.40 -25.24
C LEU A 10 -51.06 -19.59 -23.99
N VAL A 11 -50.01 -20.42 -24.11
CA VAL A 11 -49.01 -20.56 -23.08
C VAL A 11 -48.01 -19.42 -23.24
N LEU A 12 -48.10 -18.42 -22.34
CA LEU A 12 -47.16 -17.33 -22.25
C LEU A 12 -45.89 -17.82 -21.56
N PHE A 13 -44.81 -18.02 -22.30
CA PHE A 13 -43.50 -18.24 -21.67
C PHE A 13 -42.98 -16.90 -21.13
N LEU A 14 -43.05 -16.70 -19.81
CA LEU A 14 -42.29 -15.67 -19.13
C LEU A 14 -40.83 -16.12 -19.09
N THR A 15 -39.99 -15.54 -19.93
CA THR A 15 -38.55 -15.59 -19.75
C THR A 15 -38.20 -14.66 -18.59
N VAL A 16 -37.89 -15.23 -17.43
CA VAL A 16 -37.28 -14.51 -16.31
C VAL A 16 -35.87 -14.17 -16.74
N LEU A 17 -35.66 -12.95 -17.21
CA LEU A 17 -34.33 -12.36 -17.31
C LEU A 17 -33.79 -12.25 -15.86
N SER A 18 -32.88 -13.15 -15.49
CA SER A 18 -32.10 -12.99 -14.28
C SER A 18 -31.28 -11.71 -14.40
N SER A 19 -31.65 -10.69 -13.65
CA SER A 19 -30.81 -9.52 -13.44
C SER A 19 -29.44 -9.99 -12.94
N PRO A 20 -28.32 -9.42 -13.42
CA PRO A 20 -27.03 -9.71 -12.84
C PRO A 20 -27.13 -9.41 -11.34
N GLY A 21 -26.84 -10.41 -10.53
CA GLY A 21 -26.94 -10.33 -9.08
C GLY A 21 -26.15 -9.10 -8.60
N SER A 22 -26.84 -8.20 -7.92
CA SER A 22 -26.19 -7.13 -7.16
C SER A 22 -25.16 -7.79 -6.24
N ALA A 23 -23.89 -7.42 -6.40
CA ALA A 23 -22.85 -7.85 -5.47
C ALA A 23 -23.33 -7.50 -4.05
N ALA A 24 -23.18 -8.44 -3.13
CA ALA A 24 -23.46 -8.16 -1.72
C ALA A 24 -22.64 -6.92 -1.30
N PRO A 25 -23.23 -6.02 -0.49
CA PRO A 25 -22.47 -4.87 0.01
C PRO A 25 -21.20 -5.38 0.69
N PRO A 26 -20.08 -4.63 0.61
CA PRO A 26 -18.83 -5.02 1.25
C PRO A 26 -19.10 -5.36 2.72
N SER A 27 -18.52 -6.44 3.22
CA SER A 27 -18.48 -6.68 4.66
C SER A 27 -17.76 -5.49 5.26
N GLY A 28 -18.33 -4.82 6.25
CA GLY A 28 -17.74 -3.62 6.85
C GLY A 28 -16.24 -3.82 7.14
N ASP A 29 -15.49 -2.73 7.06
CA ASP A 29 -14.05 -2.71 7.31
C ASP A 29 -13.70 -3.28 8.68
N ARG A 30 -12.47 -3.77 8.80
CA ARG A 30 -11.95 -4.39 10.02
C ARG A 30 -10.58 -3.84 10.33
N LEU A 31 -10.36 -3.55 11.59
CA LEU A 31 -9.03 -3.30 12.13
C LEU A 31 -8.19 -4.57 12.01
N ILE A 32 -7.05 -4.46 11.32
CA ILE A 32 -6.09 -5.55 11.15
C ILE A 32 -5.09 -5.55 12.30
N THR A 33 -4.58 -4.38 12.65
CA THR A 33 -3.48 -4.19 13.60
C THR A 33 -3.96 -3.92 15.03
N ALA A 34 -4.90 -4.70 15.53
CA ALA A 34 -5.37 -4.60 16.90
C ALA A 34 -4.27 -4.97 17.90
N ASP A 35 -3.50 -3.99 18.35
CA ASP A 35 -2.31 -4.14 19.21
C ASP A 35 -2.52 -3.65 20.64
N ASP A 36 -3.75 -3.35 21.01
CA ASP A 36 -4.17 -2.72 22.27
C ASP A 36 -4.36 -3.69 23.46
N HIS A 37 -3.98 -4.95 23.31
CA HIS A 37 -4.15 -5.96 24.38
C HIS A 37 -2.95 -6.88 24.54
N ALA A 38 -2.72 -7.33 25.75
CA ALA A 38 -1.62 -8.24 26.07
C ALA A 38 -1.70 -9.55 25.24
N GLY A 39 -0.62 -9.84 24.53
CA GLY A 39 -0.52 -11.04 23.70
C GLY A 39 -1.14 -10.90 22.30
N ALA A 40 -1.46 -9.69 21.84
CA ALA A 40 -1.85 -9.41 20.46
C ALA A 40 -0.79 -9.90 19.47
N TYR A 41 0.47 -9.56 19.71
CA TYR A 41 1.60 -10.02 18.91
C TYR A 41 2.17 -11.34 19.43
N ARG A 42 2.48 -12.22 18.49
CA ARG A 42 3.15 -13.50 18.74
C ARG A 42 4.27 -13.70 17.72
N ARG A 43 5.33 -14.41 18.12
CA ARG A 43 6.35 -14.87 17.18
C ARG A 43 5.76 -15.83 16.14
N SER A 44 6.44 -16.02 15.04
CA SER A 44 6.03 -16.96 13.98
C SER A 44 5.87 -18.42 14.46
N ASP A 45 6.50 -18.79 15.60
CA ASP A 45 6.35 -20.10 16.25
C ASP A 45 5.24 -20.13 17.32
N GLY A 46 4.45 -19.05 17.44
CA GLY A 46 3.39 -18.89 18.45
C GLY A 46 3.87 -18.50 19.84
N GLY A 47 5.19 -18.41 20.06
CA GLY A 47 5.78 -17.98 21.32
C GLY A 47 5.71 -16.47 21.54
N THR A 48 6.34 -16.01 22.61
CA THR A 48 6.49 -14.59 22.91
C THR A 48 7.94 -14.28 23.32
N ASP A 49 8.32 -13.03 23.23
CA ASP A 49 9.56 -12.46 23.76
C ASP A 49 9.31 -11.00 24.16
N THR A 50 10.37 -10.30 24.55
CA THR A 50 10.26 -8.92 25.03
C THR A 50 9.71 -7.98 23.95
N THR A 51 10.08 -8.16 22.68
CA THR A 51 9.59 -7.34 21.58
C THR A 51 8.11 -7.59 21.33
N MET A 52 7.68 -8.86 21.23
CA MET A 52 6.27 -9.22 21.06
C MET A 52 5.39 -8.74 22.22
N ALA A 53 5.91 -8.83 23.46
CA ALA A 53 5.19 -8.34 24.63
C ALA A 53 5.00 -6.81 24.59
N ARG A 54 6.01 -6.08 24.15
CA ARG A 54 5.92 -4.61 23.97
C ARG A 54 5.03 -4.20 22.82
N CYS A 55 5.13 -4.88 21.67
CA CYS A 55 4.23 -4.67 20.54
C CYS A 55 2.76 -4.87 20.90
N SER A 56 2.48 -5.79 21.83
CA SER A 56 1.11 -6.10 22.28
C SER A 56 0.52 -5.07 23.25
N THR A 57 1.24 -4.07 23.66
CA THR A 57 0.79 -3.07 24.65
C THR A 57 1.15 -1.64 24.23
N GLY A 58 1.68 -1.49 23.03
CA GLY A 58 2.08 -0.20 22.50
C GLY A 58 1.24 0.20 21.33
N ARG A 59 0.55 1.31 21.42
CA ARG A 59 -0.03 1.96 20.27
C ARG A 59 1.09 2.58 19.45
N ARG A 60 1.18 2.21 18.18
CA ARG A 60 2.22 2.66 17.25
C ARG A 60 1.64 2.78 15.87
N GLN A 61 2.32 3.53 15.05
CA GLN A 61 1.96 3.66 13.65
C GLN A 61 2.19 2.35 12.91
N GLN A 62 1.25 2.03 12.03
CA GLN A 62 1.43 1.09 10.93
C GLN A 62 1.00 1.78 9.66
N ASN A 63 1.83 1.73 8.62
CA ASN A 63 1.53 2.33 7.33
C ASN A 63 2.12 1.51 6.18
N GLU A 64 1.84 1.94 4.94
CA GLU A 64 2.26 1.23 3.73
C GLU A 64 1.79 -0.24 3.73
N PRO A 65 0.47 -0.47 3.82
CA PRO A 65 -0.06 -1.82 3.91
C PRO A 65 -0.01 -2.53 2.57
N THR A 66 0.14 -3.86 2.65
CA THR A 66 -0.05 -4.77 1.53
C THR A 66 -0.90 -5.95 1.94
N VAL A 67 -1.51 -6.65 0.97
CA VAL A 67 -2.35 -7.82 1.22
C VAL A 67 -2.20 -8.87 0.13
N ALA A 68 -2.28 -10.13 0.51
CA ALA A 68 -2.35 -11.27 -0.41
C ALA A 68 -3.45 -12.24 0.03
N VAL A 69 -4.31 -12.60 -0.90
CA VAL A 69 -5.31 -13.68 -0.73
C VAL A 69 -4.71 -14.97 -1.27
N ASP A 70 -4.84 -16.06 -0.54
CA ASP A 70 -4.40 -17.37 -1.00
C ASP A 70 -5.38 -17.92 -2.06
N PRO A 71 -4.94 -18.12 -3.32
CA PRO A 71 -5.82 -18.65 -4.37
C PRO A 71 -6.25 -20.11 -4.14
N ALA A 72 -5.52 -20.86 -3.31
CA ALA A 72 -5.87 -22.22 -2.95
C ALA A 72 -6.90 -22.31 -1.80
N ASN A 73 -7.00 -21.25 -0.98
CA ASN A 73 -7.94 -21.16 0.12
C ASN A 73 -8.25 -19.69 0.44
N THR A 74 -9.32 -19.16 -0.10
CA THR A 74 -9.71 -17.75 0.02
C THR A 74 -10.11 -17.29 1.43
N ASP A 75 -10.19 -18.20 2.41
CA ASP A 75 -10.30 -17.84 3.82
C ASP A 75 -8.96 -17.42 4.42
N ILE A 76 -7.86 -17.75 3.75
CA ILE A 76 -6.51 -17.33 4.16
C ILE A 76 -6.18 -16.02 3.48
N VAL A 77 -5.86 -15.03 4.32
CA VAL A 77 -5.39 -13.71 3.90
C VAL A 77 -4.19 -13.34 4.74
N VAL A 78 -3.16 -12.81 4.11
CA VAL A 78 -2.01 -12.24 4.81
C VAL A 78 -1.88 -10.78 4.43
N ALA A 79 -1.78 -9.92 5.42
CA ALA A 79 -1.44 -8.51 5.27
C ALA A 79 -0.05 -8.23 5.87
N GLY A 80 0.56 -7.17 5.44
CA GLY A 80 1.82 -6.65 5.96
C GLY A 80 1.79 -5.12 5.97
N ALA A 81 2.68 -4.52 6.75
CA ALA A 81 2.83 -3.08 6.81
C ALA A 81 4.24 -2.71 7.31
N ASN A 82 4.59 -1.45 7.18
CA ASN A 82 5.61 -0.84 8.01
C ASN A 82 5.05 -0.76 9.44
N ASP A 83 5.60 -1.54 10.34
CA ASP A 83 5.12 -1.66 11.71
C ASP A 83 6.13 -1.05 12.69
N TYR A 84 5.72 0.01 13.35
CA TYR A 84 6.56 0.75 14.29
C TYR A 84 6.48 0.21 15.73
N CYS A 85 5.81 -0.91 15.96
CA CYS A 85 5.75 -1.51 17.28
C CYS A 85 7.15 -1.88 17.81
N ALA A 86 8.06 -2.28 16.93
CA ALA A 86 9.45 -2.57 17.29
C ALA A 86 10.26 -1.31 17.62
N ALA A 87 9.80 -0.12 17.30
CA ALA A 87 10.48 1.14 17.59
C ALA A 87 10.69 1.38 19.10
N ILE A 88 9.85 0.80 19.95
CA ILE A 88 10.04 0.78 21.40
C ILE A 88 11.39 0.15 21.80
N VAL A 89 11.91 -0.75 20.97
CA VAL A 89 13.13 -1.51 21.28
C VAL A 89 14.37 -0.80 20.77
N ASN A 90 14.34 -0.27 19.54
CA ASN A 90 15.51 0.31 18.89
C ASN A 90 15.23 1.60 18.11
N GLY A 91 14.02 2.16 18.20
CA GLY A 91 13.65 3.38 17.48
C GLY A 91 13.34 3.19 16.00
N GLU A 92 13.22 1.96 15.51
CA GLU A 92 13.13 1.67 14.07
C GLU A 92 11.90 0.82 13.72
N VAL A 93 11.47 0.95 12.46
CA VAL A 93 10.38 0.18 11.85
C VAL A 93 10.78 -1.28 11.61
N TRP A 94 9.80 -2.18 11.65
CA TRP A 94 9.96 -3.55 11.17
C TRP A 94 8.80 -3.97 10.27
N ALA A 95 9.02 -4.96 9.41
CA ALA A 95 7.97 -5.48 8.54
C ALA A 95 6.97 -6.32 9.35
N GLY A 96 5.73 -5.86 9.41
CA GLY A 96 4.60 -6.53 10.05
C GLY A 96 4.14 -7.75 9.26
N TYR A 97 3.62 -8.75 9.96
CA TYR A 97 3.07 -9.96 9.37
C TYR A 97 1.74 -10.30 10.05
N TYR A 98 0.65 -10.09 9.34
CA TYR A 98 -0.71 -10.25 9.87
C TYR A 98 -1.43 -11.32 9.07
N ARG A 99 -1.93 -12.36 9.75
CA ARG A 99 -2.57 -13.49 9.08
C ARG A 99 -3.98 -13.74 9.58
N SER A 100 -4.90 -13.86 8.65
CA SER A 100 -6.28 -14.30 8.87
C SER A 100 -6.50 -15.72 8.32
N THR A 101 -7.35 -16.49 8.99
CA THR A 101 -7.81 -17.81 8.55
C THR A 101 -9.32 -17.88 8.35
N ASN A 102 -9.99 -16.74 8.35
CA ASN A 102 -11.43 -16.62 8.27
C ASN A 102 -11.86 -15.43 7.39
N ALA A 103 -11.16 -15.26 6.27
CA ALA A 103 -11.45 -14.25 5.27
C ALA A 103 -11.40 -12.79 5.82
N GLY A 104 -10.40 -12.49 6.65
CA GLY A 104 -10.16 -11.15 7.17
C GLY A 104 -11.05 -10.75 8.36
N ARG A 105 -11.82 -11.67 8.95
CA ARG A 105 -12.68 -11.32 10.09
C ARG A 105 -11.90 -11.14 11.39
N THR A 106 -10.84 -11.91 11.57
CA THR A 106 -9.91 -11.80 12.69
C THR A 106 -8.48 -12.02 12.21
N TRP A 107 -7.52 -11.46 12.92
CA TRP A 107 -6.12 -11.44 12.54
C TRP A 107 -5.22 -11.88 13.68
N SER A 108 -4.13 -12.55 13.33
CA SER A 108 -3.02 -12.86 14.23
C SER A 108 -1.84 -11.99 13.83
N LEU A 109 -1.26 -11.28 14.79
CA LEU A 109 -0.20 -10.31 14.55
C LEU A 109 1.17 -10.89 14.87
N SER A 110 2.14 -10.57 14.03
CA SER A 110 3.55 -10.95 14.17
C SER A 110 4.43 -9.95 13.43
N LEU A 111 5.74 -10.13 13.55
CA LEU A 111 6.75 -9.48 12.72
C LEU A 111 7.50 -10.52 11.90
N LEU A 112 8.09 -10.14 10.78
CA LEU A 112 8.97 -11.03 10.03
C LEU A 112 10.16 -11.46 10.91
N PRO A 113 10.52 -12.78 10.95
CA PRO A 113 11.61 -13.29 11.78
C PRO A 113 12.96 -12.62 11.51
N GLY A 114 13.67 -12.29 12.58
CA GLY A 114 14.94 -11.57 12.57
C GLY A 114 14.83 -10.13 13.09
N TYR A 115 13.65 -9.74 13.59
CA TYR A 115 13.43 -8.45 14.24
C TYR A 115 14.33 -8.26 15.47
N PRO A 116 14.52 -7.03 15.97
CA PRO A 116 15.35 -6.75 17.13
C PRO A 116 14.92 -7.58 18.35
N ASN A 117 15.88 -8.29 18.95
CA ASN A 117 15.70 -9.23 20.07
C ASN A 117 14.84 -10.47 19.75
N ASP A 118 14.69 -10.84 18.49
CA ASP A 118 14.02 -12.09 18.12
C ASP A 118 14.78 -13.30 18.70
N SER A 119 14.17 -13.93 19.70
CA SER A 119 14.74 -15.09 20.39
C SER A 119 14.34 -16.43 19.78
N SER A 120 13.56 -16.43 18.69
CA SER A 120 13.13 -17.65 18.01
C SER A 120 14.28 -18.33 17.25
N ALA A 121 14.12 -19.62 16.95
CA ALA A 121 15.08 -20.32 16.10
C ALA A 121 15.06 -19.74 14.67
N ALA A 122 13.87 -19.35 14.16
CA ALA A 122 13.68 -18.71 12.87
C ALA A 122 14.41 -17.37 12.80
N GLY A 123 14.26 -16.52 13.85
CA GLY A 123 14.93 -15.24 13.93
C GLY A 123 16.44 -15.35 13.96
N ARG A 124 16.99 -16.24 14.79
CA ARG A 124 18.45 -16.47 14.83
C ARG A 124 19.03 -17.02 13.53
N ALA A 125 18.23 -17.76 12.75
CA ALA A 125 18.63 -18.29 11.45
C ALA A 125 18.38 -17.30 10.31
N SER A 126 17.66 -16.21 10.54
CA SER A 126 17.35 -15.20 9.54
C SER A 126 18.63 -14.46 9.10
N PRO A 127 18.83 -14.20 7.81
CA PRO A 127 19.95 -13.39 7.32
C PRO A 127 19.87 -11.91 7.77
N LEU A 128 18.75 -11.50 8.37
CA LEU A 128 18.54 -10.16 8.93
C LEU A 128 19.15 -10.02 10.33
N HIS A 129 19.30 -11.14 11.05
CA HIS A 129 19.71 -11.14 12.44
C HIS A 129 21.07 -10.45 12.64
N GLY A 130 21.04 -9.38 13.42
CA GLY A 130 22.24 -8.56 13.68
C GLY A 130 22.76 -7.77 12.48
N LYS A 131 22.08 -7.82 11.32
CA LYS A 131 22.47 -7.09 10.11
C LYS A 131 21.68 -5.80 9.92
N CYS A 132 20.38 -5.84 10.17
CA CYS A 132 19.47 -4.73 9.91
C CYS A 132 18.87 -4.23 11.22
N ALA A 133 18.81 -2.92 11.38
CA ALA A 133 18.08 -2.28 12.46
C ALA A 133 16.60 -2.07 12.07
N ALA A 134 16.32 -1.87 10.79
CA ALA A 134 15.01 -1.60 10.23
C ALA A 134 14.66 -2.54 9.08
N ALA A 135 13.37 -2.81 8.90
CA ALA A 135 12.82 -3.51 7.74
C ALA A 135 11.41 -2.99 7.43
N GLY A 136 11.08 -2.85 6.16
CA GLY A 136 9.79 -2.29 5.74
C GLY A 136 9.54 -2.43 4.25
N ASP A 137 8.61 -1.61 3.73
CA ASP A 137 8.15 -1.62 2.34
C ASP A 137 7.71 -3.01 1.88
N PRO A 138 6.69 -3.60 2.51
CA PRO A 138 6.25 -4.95 2.18
C PRO A 138 5.61 -5.04 0.81
N SER A 139 5.78 -6.19 0.15
CA SER A 139 4.98 -6.61 -0.99
C SER A 139 4.88 -8.14 -1.00
N GLN A 140 3.68 -8.69 -1.22
CA GLN A 140 3.48 -10.12 -1.00
C GLN A 140 2.50 -10.74 -2.00
N SER A 141 2.70 -12.02 -2.27
CA SER A 141 1.83 -12.82 -3.13
C SER A 141 1.92 -14.30 -2.79
N PHE A 142 0.82 -15.02 -2.94
CA PHE A 142 0.76 -16.47 -2.86
C PHE A 142 0.96 -17.13 -4.22
N ASP A 143 1.52 -18.33 -4.22
CA ASP A 143 1.35 -19.22 -5.36
C ASP A 143 0.10 -20.11 -5.21
N THR A 144 -0.22 -20.85 -6.26
CA THR A 144 -1.38 -21.76 -6.30
C THR A 144 -1.26 -23.00 -5.39
N SER A 145 -0.12 -23.17 -4.73
CA SER A 145 0.13 -24.25 -3.75
C SER A 145 0.07 -23.76 -2.30
N GLY A 146 -0.33 -22.51 -2.08
CA GLY A 146 -0.41 -21.92 -0.74
C GLY A 146 0.96 -21.56 -0.14
N ARG A 147 2.01 -21.37 -0.95
CA ARG A 147 3.26 -20.76 -0.50
C ARG A 147 3.15 -19.25 -0.62
N LEU A 148 3.47 -18.55 0.46
CA LEU A 148 3.51 -17.10 0.46
C LEU A 148 4.97 -16.63 0.27
N PHE A 149 5.13 -15.63 -0.57
CA PHE A 149 6.37 -14.87 -0.75
C PHE A 149 6.14 -13.44 -0.32
N TYR A 150 7.01 -12.94 0.54
CA TYR A 150 6.90 -11.64 1.17
C TYR A 150 8.22 -10.89 0.92
N ALA A 151 8.22 -9.98 -0.04
CA ALA A 151 9.35 -9.12 -0.33
C ALA A 151 9.34 -7.91 0.59
N PHE A 152 10.52 -7.44 0.97
CA PHE A 152 10.70 -6.27 1.83
C PHE A 152 12.13 -5.75 1.72
N ILE A 153 12.34 -4.52 2.18
CA ILE A 153 13.68 -3.95 2.33
C ILE A 153 14.15 -4.07 3.78
N CYS A 154 15.45 -4.13 3.95
CA CYS A 154 16.11 -4.10 5.25
C CYS A 154 17.26 -3.11 5.21
N PHE A 155 17.39 -2.25 6.23
CA PHE A 155 18.33 -1.16 6.20
C PHE A 155 18.78 -0.71 7.59
N ASN A 156 19.77 0.21 7.63
CA ASN A 156 20.18 0.93 8.81
C ASN A 156 20.20 2.41 8.50
N ARG A 157 19.61 3.25 9.36
CA ARG A 157 19.61 4.72 9.19
C ARG A 157 20.89 5.37 9.65
N SER A 158 21.64 4.67 10.50
CA SER A 158 22.95 5.10 10.98
C SER A 158 24.09 4.35 10.27
N SER A 159 25.30 4.82 10.41
CA SER A 159 26.49 4.21 9.80
C SER A 159 26.78 2.80 10.36
N PRO A 160 27.15 1.84 9.52
CA PRO A 160 27.20 1.93 8.07
C PRO A 160 25.81 1.78 7.46
N VAL A 161 25.41 2.71 6.62
CA VAL A 161 24.13 2.60 5.91
C VAL A 161 24.26 1.51 4.85
N ASN A 162 23.41 0.54 4.94
CA ASN A 162 23.20 -0.47 3.92
C ASN A 162 21.69 -0.59 3.66
N GLY A 163 21.32 -1.12 2.55
CA GLY A 163 19.96 -1.45 2.23
C GLY A 163 19.97 -2.70 1.37
N GLY A 164 19.00 -3.57 1.54
CA GLY A 164 18.92 -4.80 0.78
C GLY A 164 17.50 -5.19 0.51
N VAL A 165 17.30 -5.91 -0.59
CA VAL A 165 16.03 -6.53 -0.97
C VAL A 165 16.06 -7.98 -0.51
N TYR A 166 15.05 -8.37 0.21
CA TYR A 166 14.87 -9.72 0.73
C TYR A 166 13.50 -10.28 0.38
N VAL A 167 13.39 -11.60 0.32
CA VAL A 167 12.12 -12.30 0.20
C VAL A 167 12.04 -13.36 1.28
N ALA A 168 11.06 -13.22 2.17
CA ALA A 168 10.68 -14.26 3.11
C ALA A 168 9.69 -15.22 2.45
N ARG A 169 9.86 -16.51 2.71
CA ARG A 169 9.00 -17.58 2.23
C ARG A 169 8.30 -18.25 3.38
N TYR A 170 7.00 -18.45 3.22
CA TYR A 170 6.16 -19.19 4.16
C TYR A 170 5.49 -20.36 3.44
N LEU A 171 5.32 -21.45 4.15
CA LEU A 171 4.62 -22.66 3.72
C LEU A 171 3.26 -22.77 4.41
N ASN A 172 2.49 -23.80 4.06
CA ASN A 172 1.23 -24.14 4.71
C ASN A 172 0.26 -22.95 4.79
N HIS A 173 0.01 -22.33 3.62
CA HIS A 173 -0.91 -21.20 3.55
C HIS A 173 -0.48 -20.02 4.45
N GLY A 174 0.81 -19.70 4.41
CA GLY A 174 1.38 -18.63 5.23
C GLY A 174 1.56 -18.95 6.72
N ALA A 175 1.25 -20.17 7.18
CA ALA A 175 1.31 -20.50 8.60
C ALA A 175 2.73 -20.81 9.11
N ALA A 176 3.62 -21.24 8.25
CA ALA A 176 4.94 -21.71 8.65
C ALA A 176 6.04 -20.93 7.92
N TYR A 177 6.80 -20.13 8.67
CA TYR A 177 8.01 -19.51 8.14
C TYR A 177 9.03 -20.60 7.74
N ASP A 178 9.55 -20.50 6.53
CA ASP A 178 10.58 -21.40 6.00
C ASP A 178 11.95 -20.73 6.02
N ARG A 179 12.10 -19.63 5.34
CA ARG A 179 13.37 -18.89 5.22
C ARG A 179 13.21 -17.48 4.69
N THR A 180 14.26 -16.69 4.80
CA THR A 180 14.45 -15.44 4.10
C THR A 180 15.65 -15.52 3.17
N VAL A 181 15.51 -15.05 1.95
CA VAL A 181 16.55 -15.05 0.91
C VAL A 181 16.94 -13.62 0.56
N LEU A 182 18.24 -13.34 0.53
CA LEU A 182 18.77 -12.09 0.00
C LEU A 182 18.68 -12.09 -1.53
N VAL A 183 17.99 -11.07 -2.09
CA VAL A 183 17.92 -10.84 -3.54
C VAL A 183 19.01 -9.89 -3.99
N LYS A 184 19.18 -8.78 -3.25
CA LYS A 184 20.17 -7.75 -3.57
C LYS A 184 20.62 -7.02 -2.33
N ASP A 185 21.92 -6.92 -2.10
CA ASP A 185 22.49 -5.98 -1.13
C ASP A 185 22.66 -4.59 -1.74
N GLY A 186 22.52 -3.56 -0.90
CA GLY A 186 23.05 -2.25 -1.18
C GLY A 186 24.56 -2.17 -0.90
N THR A 187 25.15 -1.01 -1.10
CA THR A 187 26.53 -0.74 -0.69
C THR A 187 26.56 -0.08 0.68
N PRO A 188 27.41 -0.55 1.60
CA PRO A 188 27.62 0.13 2.86
C PRO A 188 28.06 1.59 2.63
N SER A 189 27.52 2.49 3.39
CA SER A 189 27.88 3.91 3.37
C SER A 189 27.93 4.46 4.79
N GLY A 190 28.75 5.47 5.00
CA GLY A 190 28.84 6.18 6.28
C GLY A 190 27.70 7.16 6.53
N LEU A 191 26.91 7.47 5.50
CA LEU A 191 25.79 8.42 5.56
C LEU A 191 24.54 7.80 4.95
N PHE A 192 23.38 8.14 5.52
CA PHE A 192 22.08 7.67 5.01
C PHE A 192 21.87 8.11 3.55
N LEU A 193 21.35 7.21 2.74
CA LEU A 193 21.11 7.37 1.30
C LEU A 193 22.34 7.69 0.45
N THR A 194 23.55 7.51 0.96
CA THR A 194 24.77 7.53 0.13
C THR A 194 25.13 6.12 -0.31
N GLY A 195 25.69 5.95 -1.50
CA GLY A 195 25.88 4.64 -2.11
C GLY A 195 24.61 4.10 -2.75
N LEU A 196 24.56 2.78 -2.96
CA LEU A 196 23.39 2.13 -3.57
C LEU A 196 22.39 1.72 -2.50
N PHE A 197 21.25 2.40 -2.46
CA PHE A 197 20.12 2.09 -1.58
C PHE A 197 19.01 1.41 -2.37
N GLN A 198 18.35 0.42 -1.79
CA GLN A 198 17.26 -0.33 -2.40
C GLN A 198 15.94 0.06 -1.71
N ASP A 199 14.89 0.34 -2.50
CA ASP A 199 13.64 0.91 -1.99
C ASP A 199 12.46 0.60 -2.93
N LYS A 200 11.23 0.85 -2.50
CA LYS A 200 10.02 0.75 -3.32
C LYS A 200 9.90 -0.59 -4.04
N ILE A 201 9.79 -1.64 -3.26
CA ILE A 201 9.75 -3.01 -3.76
C ILE A 201 8.33 -3.43 -4.15
N ASN A 202 8.22 -4.22 -5.22
CA ASN A 202 6.99 -4.90 -5.60
C ASN A 202 7.27 -6.37 -5.97
N LEU A 203 6.35 -7.26 -5.61
CA LEU A 203 6.44 -8.69 -5.86
C LEU A 203 5.14 -9.25 -6.43
N THR A 204 5.24 -10.09 -7.43
CA THR A 204 4.14 -10.90 -7.92
C THR A 204 4.56 -12.34 -8.18
N VAL A 205 3.60 -13.25 -8.20
CA VAL A 205 3.80 -14.68 -8.51
C VAL A 205 3.00 -15.05 -9.75
N ASP A 206 3.59 -15.86 -10.61
CA ASP A 206 2.86 -16.44 -11.73
C ASP A 206 1.89 -17.53 -11.22
N GLN A 207 0.63 -17.14 -11.10
CA GLN A 207 -0.48 -18.02 -10.68
C GLN A 207 -1.16 -18.69 -11.88
N THR A 208 -0.64 -18.55 -13.09
CA THR A 208 -1.25 -19.15 -14.28
C THR A 208 -1.08 -20.68 -14.27
N SER A 209 -2.05 -21.38 -14.86
CA SER A 209 -1.95 -22.82 -15.07
C SER A 209 -1.44 -23.12 -16.48
N GLY A 210 -0.42 -23.96 -16.60
CA GLY A 210 0.04 -24.48 -17.88
C GLY A 210 1.35 -23.89 -18.44
N PRO A 211 1.67 -22.59 -18.36
CA PRO A 211 2.97 -22.09 -18.75
C PRO A 211 4.11 -22.70 -17.92
N ALA A 212 5.27 -22.86 -18.55
CA ALA A 212 6.49 -23.31 -17.84
C ALA A 212 6.97 -22.33 -16.75
N THR A 213 6.36 -21.14 -16.70
CA THR A 213 6.64 -20.08 -15.75
C THR A 213 5.74 -20.10 -14.51
N SER A 214 4.75 -21.01 -14.48
CA SER A 214 3.85 -21.17 -13.33
C SER A 214 4.61 -21.37 -12.02
N GLY A 215 4.29 -20.57 -11.01
CA GLY A 215 4.96 -20.57 -9.70
C GLY A 215 6.30 -19.81 -9.67
N ASN A 216 6.71 -19.17 -10.77
CA ASN A 216 7.83 -18.23 -10.74
C ASN A 216 7.47 -17.03 -9.87
N VAL A 217 8.46 -16.53 -9.15
CA VAL A 217 8.33 -15.32 -8.31
C VAL A 217 9.13 -14.19 -8.98
N TYR A 218 8.50 -13.04 -9.14
CA TYR A 218 9.09 -11.86 -9.76
C TYR A 218 9.15 -10.72 -8.74
N VAL A 219 10.30 -10.04 -8.71
CA VAL A 219 10.56 -8.92 -7.80
C VAL A 219 11.16 -7.78 -8.59
N ALA A 220 10.58 -6.59 -8.43
CA ALA A 220 11.11 -5.34 -8.97
C ALA A 220 11.25 -4.30 -7.85
N TRP A 221 12.19 -3.39 -7.97
CA TRP A 221 12.41 -2.37 -6.97
C TRP A 221 13.19 -1.19 -7.55
N SER A 222 13.19 -0.08 -6.84
CA SER A 222 13.98 1.11 -7.16
C SER A 222 15.34 1.02 -6.51
N GLN A 223 16.41 1.21 -7.27
CA GLN A 223 17.75 1.41 -6.75
C GLN A 223 18.12 2.88 -6.84
N TYR A 224 18.38 3.48 -5.70
CA TYR A 224 18.87 4.84 -5.58
C TYR A 224 20.39 4.84 -5.53
N ASP A 225 21.00 5.73 -6.29
CA ASP A 225 22.43 5.98 -6.23
C ASP A 225 22.65 7.36 -5.58
N GLY A 226 23.07 7.35 -4.33
CA GLY A 226 23.27 8.57 -3.55
C GLY A 226 24.41 9.47 -4.07
N PHE A 227 25.24 8.98 -4.98
CA PHE A 227 26.32 9.73 -5.62
C PHE A 227 25.97 10.22 -7.02
N ALA A 228 24.94 9.67 -7.62
CA ALA A 228 24.45 10.09 -8.93
C ALA A 228 22.93 10.37 -8.82
N PRO A 229 22.43 11.46 -9.37
CA PRO A 229 21.02 11.82 -9.29
C PRO A 229 20.16 10.93 -10.24
N THR A 230 20.45 9.63 -10.29
CA THR A 230 19.77 8.71 -11.19
C THR A 230 19.33 7.48 -10.43
N ASN A 231 18.03 7.25 -10.39
CA ASN A 231 17.47 6.01 -9.88
C ASN A 231 17.16 5.07 -11.03
N ALA A 232 17.17 3.79 -10.76
CA ALA A 232 16.87 2.78 -11.76
C ALA A 232 15.94 1.72 -11.18
N VAL A 233 15.06 1.17 -12.01
CA VAL A 233 14.32 -0.03 -11.64
C VAL A 233 15.13 -1.26 -11.96
N LEU A 234 15.29 -2.12 -10.96
CA LEU A 234 15.93 -3.43 -11.06
C LEU A 234 14.86 -4.52 -10.98
N PHE A 235 15.23 -5.67 -11.52
CA PHE A 235 14.37 -6.84 -11.55
C PHE A 235 15.15 -8.11 -11.27
N SER A 236 14.53 -9.05 -10.56
CA SER A 236 15.02 -10.41 -10.34
C SER A 236 13.85 -11.40 -10.34
N ARG A 237 14.15 -12.66 -10.55
CA ARG A 237 13.16 -13.73 -10.55
C ARG A 237 13.66 -14.97 -9.86
N SER A 238 12.74 -15.75 -9.33
CA SER A 238 12.95 -17.11 -8.87
C SER A 238 12.18 -18.08 -9.75
N THR A 239 12.81 -19.19 -10.13
CA THR A 239 12.19 -20.29 -10.88
C THR A 239 12.14 -21.58 -10.05
N ASP A 240 12.48 -21.51 -8.79
CA ASP A 240 12.55 -22.61 -7.83
C ASP A 240 11.68 -22.34 -6.58
N HIS A 241 10.60 -21.60 -6.79
CA HIS A 241 9.62 -21.26 -5.74
C HIS A 241 10.25 -20.50 -4.56
N GLY A 242 11.08 -19.49 -4.86
CA GLY A 242 11.66 -18.59 -3.86
C GLY A 242 12.84 -19.18 -3.07
N LEU A 243 13.41 -20.30 -3.50
CA LEU A 243 14.60 -20.86 -2.85
C LEU A 243 15.86 -20.08 -3.22
N SER A 244 15.90 -19.56 -4.45
CA SER A 244 16.95 -18.66 -4.92
C SER A 244 16.39 -17.64 -5.92
N PHE A 245 17.14 -16.57 -6.14
CA PHE A 245 16.80 -15.52 -7.09
C PHE A 245 17.93 -15.32 -8.10
N SER A 246 17.56 -14.99 -9.33
CA SER A 246 18.51 -14.66 -10.39
C SER A 246 19.33 -13.43 -10.03
N ARG A 247 20.52 -13.29 -10.63
CA ARG A 247 21.26 -12.03 -10.52
C ARG A 247 20.37 -10.87 -10.99
N PRO A 248 20.17 -9.83 -10.17
CA PRO A 248 19.39 -8.66 -10.55
C PRO A 248 20.00 -7.94 -11.77
N TYR A 249 19.12 -7.39 -12.59
CA TYR A 249 19.52 -6.55 -13.71
C TYR A 249 18.61 -5.31 -13.81
N LYS A 250 19.19 -4.25 -14.35
CA LYS A 250 18.48 -2.99 -14.60
C LYS A 250 17.56 -3.16 -15.79
N VAL A 251 16.27 -2.84 -15.61
CA VAL A 251 15.25 -2.92 -16.69
C VAL A 251 14.96 -1.57 -17.34
N THR A 252 15.25 -0.46 -16.65
CA THR A 252 15.02 0.89 -17.19
C THR A 252 16.17 1.31 -18.10
N PRO A 253 15.87 1.83 -19.31
CA PRO A 253 16.87 2.41 -20.19
C PRO A 253 17.59 3.61 -19.57
N LYS A 254 18.84 3.84 -19.97
CA LYS A 254 19.65 4.95 -19.43
C LYS A 254 19.04 6.33 -19.74
N GLU A 255 18.44 6.46 -20.92
CA GLU A 255 17.77 7.67 -21.40
C GLU A 255 16.53 8.05 -20.59
N HIS A 256 15.99 7.13 -19.80
CA HIS A 256 14.87 7.41 -18.91
C HIS A 256 15.30 8.16 -17.63
N GLY A 257 16.60 8.25 -17.36
CA GLY A 257 17.13 9.00 -16.22
C GLY A 257 16.68 8.39 -14.89
N THR A 258 16.06 9.21 -14.05
CA THR A 258 15.49 8.78 -12.76
C THR A 258 14.16 8.06 -12.98
N ALA A 259 14.08 6.82 -12.51
CA ALA A 259 12.89 5.98 -12.59
C ALA A 259 12.65 5.25 -11.27
N SER A 260 11.37 5.15 -10.85
CA SER A 260 10.97 4.55 -9.58
C SER A 260 9.54 4.01 -9.63
N PHE A 261 9.02 3.50 -8.50
CA PHE A 261 7.67 3.01 -8.31
C PHE A 261 7.29 1.93 -9.33
N ALA A 262 8.06 0.83 -9.31
CA ALA A 262 7.74 -0.32 -10.14
C ALA A 262 6.54 -1.07 -9.56
N ASP A 263 5.63 -1.48 -10.45
CA ASP A 263 4.55 -2.41 -10.14
C ASP A 263 4.51 -3.56 -11.15
N LEU A 264 4.07 -4.75 -10.71
CA LEU A 264 4.17 -6.00 -11.45
C LEU A 264 2.82 -6.70 -11.59
N ALA A 265 2.51 -7.19 -12.79
CA ALA A 265 1.42 -8.11 -13.03
C ALA A 265 1.83 -9.28 -13.92
N VAL A 266 1.13 -10.39 -13.79
CA VAL A 266 1.24 -11.54 -14.71
C VAL A 266 -0.09 -11.73 -15.43
N GLY A 267 -0.03 -11.71 -16.76
CA GLY A 267 -1.21 -11.96 -17.59
C GLY A 267 -1.55 -13.46 -17.71
N PRO A 268 -2.76 -13.79 -18.21
CA PRO A 268 -3.24 -15.17 -18.30
C PRO A 268 -2.36 -16.11 -19.13
N ASN A 269 -1.52 -15.56 -20.00
CA ASN A 269 -0.57 -16.30 -20.83
C ASN A 269 0.83 -16.39 -20.24
N GLY A 270 1.04 -16.01 -18.97
CA GLY A 270 2.33 -15.98 -18.30
C GLY A 270 3.24 -14.82 -18.72
N ALA A 271 2.74 -13.85 -19.49
CA ALA A 271 3.49 -12.63 -19.77
C ALA A 271 3.60 -11.77 -18.50
N VAL A 272 4.81 -11.28 -18.24
CA VAL A 272 5.09 -10.39 -17.10
C VAL A 272 5.08 -8.95 -17.57
N TYR A 273 4.31 -8.12 -16.88
CA TYR A 273 4.21 -6.69 -17.10
C TYR A 273 4.80 -5.95 -15.92
N LEU A 274 5.53 -4.88 -16.21
CA LEU A 274 6.16 -4.02 -15.21
C LEU A 274 5.95 -2.57 -15.60
N THR A 275 5.23 -1.81 -14.76
CA THR A 275 5.15 -0.36 -14.89
C THR A 275 6.23 0.33 -14.08
N TYR A 276 6.58 1.54 -14.46
CA TYR A 276 7.39 2.45 -13.68
C TYR A 276 7.15 3.90 -14.09
N LEU A 277 7.47 4.81 -13.18
CA LEU A 277 7.39 6.25 -13.37
C LEU A 277 8.78 6.81 -13.63
N THR A 278 8.90 7.76 -14.57
CA THR A 278 10.12 8.56 -14.76
C THR A 278 9.88 10.01 -14.37
N TYR A 279 10.86 10.57 -13.70
CA TYR A 279 10.82 11.92 -13.17
C TYR A 279 11.29 12.95 -14.21
N PRO A 280 10.82 14.21 -14.10
CA PRO A 280 11.30 15.28 -14.96
C PRO A 280 12.82 15.46 -14.89
N SER A 281 13.41 15.84 -16.01
CA SER A 281 14.82 16.18 -16.12
C SER A 281 14.98 17.34 -17.10
N SER A 282 16.19 17.93 -17.17
CA SER A 282 16.47 19.01 -18.11
C SER A 282 16.25 18.63 -19.58
N SER A 283 16.40 17.35 -19.92
CA SER A 283 16.16 16.81 -21.26
C SER A 283 14.74 16.30 -21.50
N ARG A 284 13.97 16.08 -20.42
CA ARG A 284 12.59 15.61 -20.47
C ARG A 284 11.83 16.22 -19.28
N PRO A 285 11.11 17.32 -19.49
CA PRO A 285 10.48 18.09 -18.41
C PRO A 285 9.13 17.52 -17.95
N THR A 286 8.83 16.25 -18.25
CA THR A 286 7.56 15.60 -17.99
C THR A 286 7.72 14.40 -17.07
N TRP A 287 6.66 14.10 -16.34
CA TRP A 287 6.49 12.80 -15.67
C TRP A 287 5.87 11.83 -16.67
N ASP A 288 6.47 10.67 -16.87
CA ASP A 288 5.98 9.69 -17.82
C ASP A 288 5.83 8.31 -17.16
N ILE A 289 4.73 7.65 -17.47
CA ILE A 289 4.47 6.27 -17.09
C ILE A 289 4.83 5.37 -18.25
N TRP A 290 5.59 4.34 -17.98
CA TRP A 290 6.08 3.36 -18.93
C TRP A 290 5.68 1.96 -18.52
N LEU A 291 5.56 1.07 -19.51
CA LEU A 291 5.33 -0.35 -19.29
C LEU A 291 6.34 -1.18 -20.07
N LEU A 292 6.87 -2.17 -19.39
CA LEU A 292 7.72 -3.22 -19.95
C LEU A 292 6.95 -4.53 -20.01
N LYS A 293 7.16 -5.32 -21.06
CA LYS A 293 6.58 -6.65 -21.24
C LYS A 293 7.66 -7.69 -21.43
N SER A 294 7.55 -8.80 -20.70
CA SER A 294 8.33 -10.01 -20.89
C SER A 294 7.43 -11.17 -21.28
N THR A 295 7.80 -11.91 -22.32
CA THR A 295 7.11 -13.14 -22.77
C THR A 295 7.92 -14.40 -22.50
N ASN A 296 9.02 -14.28 -21.77
CA ASN A 296 9.96 -15.37 -21.49
C ASN A 296 10.20 -15.57 -19.98
N GLY A 297 9.19 -15.25 -19.17
CA GLY A 297 9.23 -15.42 -17.72
C GLY A 297 10.27 -14.53 -17.03
N GLY A 298 10.42 -13.27 -17.48
CA GLY A 298 11.33 -12.31 -16.87
C GLY A 298 12.83 -12.57 -17.18
N VAL A 299 13.16 -13.34 -18.21
CA VAL A 299 14.57 -13.46 -18.67
C VAL A 299 15.03 -12.14 -19.27
N SER A 300 14.15 -11.50 -20.02
CA SER A 300 14.35 -10.17 -20.59
C SER A 300 13.01 -9.48 -20.79
N PHE A 301 13.04 -8.16 -20.88
CA PHE A 301 11.91 -7.32 -21.25
C PHE A 301 12.13 -6.72 -22.65
N GLY A 302 11.03 -6.48 -23.35
CA GLY A 302 11.02 -5.71 -24.59
C GLY A 302 11.32 -4.22 -24.37
N ALA A 303 11.25 -3.44 -25.43
CA ALA A 303 11.36 -1.99 -25.34
C ALA A 303 10.21 -1.41 -24.49
N PRO A 304 10.46 -0.35 -23.69
CA PRO A 304 9.41 0.30 -22.93
C PRO A 304 8.34 0.89 -23.85
N ALA A 305 7.07 0.61 -23.54
CA ALA A 305 5.93 1.26 -24.16
C ALA A 305 5.53 2.48 -23.33
N HIS A 306 5.35 3.63 -23.95
CA HIS A 306 4.89 4.84 -23.30
C HIS A 306 3.37 4.72 -23.02
N VAL A 307 3.02 4.77 -21.74
CA VAL A 307 1.62 4.66 -21.30
C VAL A 307 0.98 6.03 -21.24
N ALA A 308 1.57 6.97 -20.52
CA ALA A 308 1.03 8.32 -20.35
C ALA A 308 2.12 9.31 -19.98
N THR A 309 1.97 10.55 -20.45
CA THR A 309 2.60 11.73 -19.87
C THR A 309 1.61 12.33 -18.88
N ILE A 310 2.06 12.63 -17.67
CA ILE A 310 1.22 13.12 -16.59
C ILE A 310 1.72 14.45 -16.05
N GLN A 311 0.80 15.22 -15.48
CA GLN A 311 1.11 16.26 -14.51
C GLN A 311 0.99 15.62 -13.14
N SER A 312 2.11 15.59 -12.40
CA SER A 312 2.07 15.16 -11.01
C SER A 312 1.37 16.22 -10.17
N PHE A 313 0.44 15.81 -9.34
CA PHE A 313 -0.07 16.70 -8.32
C PHE A 313 1.08 17.01 -7.36
N ASP A 314 1.40 18.29 -7.22
CA ASP A 314 2.50 18.76 -6.40
C ASP A 314 2.00 19.76 -5.38
N SER A 315 1.79 19.28 -4.15
CA SER A 315 1.44 20.13 -3.04
C SER A 315 2.50 21.20 -2.70
N ASN A 316 3.75 21.01 -3.15
CA ASN A 316 4.82 21.99 -2.92
C ASN A 316 4.61 23.30 -3.67
N GLN A 317 3.89 23.31 -4.78
CA GLN A 317 3.61 24.56 -5.49
C GLN A 317 2.81 25.55 -4.65
N PHE A 318 2.19 25.13 -3.57
CA PHE A 318 1.41 25.95 -2.65
C PHE A 318 2.19 26.39 -1.42
N SER A 319 3.25 25.70 -1.03
CA SER A 319 4.04 26.01 0.16
C SER A 319 5.00 27.21 -0.04
N GLY A 320 5.34 27.55 -1.27
CA GLY A 320 6.28 28.64 -1.59
C GLY A 320 7.73 28.41 -1.12
N ASN A 321 8.00 27.38 -0.32
CA ASN A 321 9.27 27.12 0.35
C ASN A 321 10.03 25.91 -0.21
N GLY A 322 9.44 25.15 -1.11
CA GLY A 322 10.02 23.90 -1.58
C GLY A 322 10.15 22.82 -0.49
N PHE A 323 9.51 23.01 0.66
CA PHE A 323 9.43 22.09 1.78
C PHE A 323 7.98 21.66 2.01
N TYR A 324 7.81 20.46 2.50
CA TYR A 324 6.57 19.75 2.72
C TYR A 324 5.80 20.18 3.97
N ASP A 325 5.95 21.39 4.40
CA ASP A 325 5.49 21.85 5.70
C ASP A 325 4.17 22.59 5.55
N CYS A 326 3.11 21.83 5.33
CA CYS A 326 1.76 22.35 5.36
C CYS A 326 0.99 21.63 6.46
N GLY A 327 0.97 22.21 7.61
CA GLY A 327 0.17 21.74 8.72
C GLY A 327 -0.34 22.94 9.49
N ASP A 328 -1.27 22.76 10.37
CA ASP A 328 -1.58 23.76 11.38
C ASP A 328 -0.34 24.00 12.24
N GLY A 329 -0.18 25.21 12.72
CA GLY A 329 0.92 25.57 13.58
C GLY A 329 2.14 26.17 12.87
N PRO A 330 3.35 25.99 13.40
CA PRO A 330 4.55 26.74 12.99
C PRO A 330 5.11 26.37 11.62
N PHE A 331 4.32 25.76 10.76
CA PHE A 331 4.72 25.30 9.44
C PHE A 331 4.58 26.42 8.40
N ALA A 332 5.33 26.33 7.32
CA ALA A 332 5.43 27.41 6.34
C ALA A 332 4.22 27.51 5.39
N CYS A 333 3.22 26.67 5.54
CA CYS A 333 1.99 26.73 4.76
C CYS A 333 0.95 27.66 5.37
N PRO A 334 -0.03 28.10 4.58
CA PRO A 334 -1.19 28.78 5.14
C PRO A 334 -1.84 27.89 6.21
N THR A 335 -2.30 28.52 7.29
CA THR A 335 -3.03 27.87 8.37
C THR A 335 -4.15 26.95 7.83
N GLY A 336 -4.30 25.79 8.40
CA GLY A 336 -5.31 24.82 7.99
C GLY A 336 -4.91 23.92 6.81
N PHE A 337 -3.65 23.90 6.40
CA PHE A 337 -3.18 23.02 5.34
C PHE A 337 -2.28 21.93 5.85
N THR A 338 -2.71 20.70 5.68
CA THR A 338 -1.91 19.51 5.97
C THR A 338 -1.30 18.93 4.70
N TYR A 339 0.00 18.66 4.73
CA TYR A 339 0.71 18.01 3.65
C TYR A 339 0.42 16.51 3.65
N SER A 340 -0.01 15.99 2.51
CA SER A 340 0.04 14.57 2.23
C SER A 340 1.18 14.25 1.29
N ARG A 341 1.77 13.09 1.46
CA ARG A 341 2.77 12.54 0.55
C ARG A 341 2.07 12.08 -0.74
N PHE A 342 1.83 13.05 -1.60
CA PHE A 342 0.99 12.92 -2.78
C PHE A 342 1.85 12.52 -3.97
N PHE A 343 2.02 11.25 -4.18
CA PHE A 343 2.77 10.77 -5.35
C PHE A 343 1.85 10.30 -6.45
N SER A 344 2.19 10.68 -7.66
CA SER A 344 1.64 10.05 -8.85
C SER A 344 2.33 8.71 -9.01
N SER A 345 1.72 7.64 -8.54
CA SER A 345 2.15 6.26 -8.74
C SER A 345 1.28 5.58 -9.79
N SER A 346 1.77 4.50 -10.37
CA SER A 346 1.00 3.67 -11.28
C SER A 346 0.98 2.22 -10.81
N ALA A 347 -0.17 1.58 -11.00
CA ALA A 347 -0.34 0.15 -10.77
C ALA A 347 -0.84 -0.54 -12.04
N VAL A 348 -0.56 -1.83 -12.20
CA VAL A 348 -0.89 -2.61 -13.40
C VAL A 348 -1.65 -3.88 -13.05
N ALA A 349 -2.71 -4.15 -13.81
CA ALA A 349 -3.38 -5.45 -13.85
C ALA A 349 -3.41 -5.98 -15.28
N ALA A 350 -3.47 -7.31 -15.42
CA ALA A 350 -3.58 -7.95 -16.71
C ALA A 350 -4.57 -9.12 -16.63
N ASP A 351 -5.49 -9.16 -17.61
CA ASP A 351 -6.48 -10.22 -17.73
C ASP A 351 -6.73 -10.63 -19.18
N ALA A 352 -7.80 -11.36 -19.44
CA ALA A 352 -8.14 -11.81 -20.80
C ALA A 352 -8.55 -10.66 -21.73
N THR A 353 -8.89 -9.48 -21.21
CA THR A 353 -9.28 -8.31 -22.00
C THR A 353 -8.08 -7.43 -22.35
N GLY A 354 -6.96 -7.61 -21.66
CA GLY A 354 -5.72 -6.88 -21.92
C GLY A 354 -4.94 -6.50 -20.69
N VAL A 355 -4.24 -5.37 -20.79
CA VAL A 355 -3.42 -4.78 -19.74
C VAL A 355 -4.00 -3.43 -19.36
N HIS A 356 -4.16 -3.20 -18.08
CA HIS A 356 -4.81 -2.04 -17.51
C HIS A 356 -3.82 -1.35 -16.56
N VAL A 357 -3.52 -0.09 -16.82
CA VAL A 357 -2.67 0.73 -15.96
C VAL A 357 -3.52 1.83 -15.35
N VAL A 358 -3.59 1.85 -14.01
CA VAL A 358 -4.21 2.94 -13.25
C VAL A 358 -3.13 3.82 -12.65
N TYR A 359 -3.39 5.11 -12.52
CA TYR A 359 -2.44 6.06 -11.97
C TYR A 359 -3.12 7.33 -11.47
N ALA A 360 -2.52 7.97 -10.47
CA ALA A 360 -2.92 9.29 -10.02
C ALA A 360 -2.21 10.38 -10.83
N ALA A 361 -2.92 11.41 -11.20
CA ALA A 361 -2.36 12.59 -11.86
C ALA A 361 -3.24 13.81 -11.64
N GLU A 362 -2.65 14.99 -11.81
CA GLU A 362 -3.40 16.24 -11.80
C GLU A 362 -4.28 16.33 -13.03
N ARG A 363 -5.52 16.68 -12.83
CA ARG A 363 -6.46 17.10 -13.87
C ARG A 363 -6.35 18.61 -14.09
N ALA A 364 -6.71 19.08 -15.26
CA ALA A 364 -6.84 20.52 -15.53
C ALA A 364 -7.70 21.20 -14.46
N GLY A 365 -7.12 22.14 -13.73
CA GLY A 365 -7.75 22.82 -12.59
C GLY A 365 -7.25 22.40 -11.21
N GLY A 366 -6.15 21.65 -11.14
CA GLY A 366 -5.45 21.33 -9.87
C GLY A 366 -5.91 20.04 -9.17
N GLN A 367 -7.03 19.47 -9.58
CA GLN A 367 -7.59 18.30 -8.92
C GLN A 367 -6.81 17.02 -9.22
N ALA A 368 -6.36 16.29 -8.20
CA ALA A 368 -5.81 14.96 -8.36
C ALA A 368 -6.93 13.93 -8.60
N LYS A 369 -6.76 13.09 -9.62
CA LYS A 369 -7.72 12.07 -10.03
C LYS A 369 -7.04 10.77 -10.41
N ILE A 370 -7.78 9.67 -10.32
CA ILE A 370 -7.32 8.37 -10.79
C ILE A 370 -7.71 8.21 -12.27
N PHE A 371 -6.71 7.96 -13.09
CA PHE A 371 -6.85 7.68 -14.52
C PHE A 371 -6.60 6.21 -14.80
N VAL A 372 -7.17 5.72 -15.89
CA VAL A 372 -6.90 4.39 -16.45
C VAL A 372 -6.54 4.48 -17.94
N ARG A 373 -5.57 3.66 -18.32
CA ARG A 373 -5.24 3.36 -19.72
C ARG A 373 -5.38 1.86 -19.94
N ASN A 374 -5.97 1.50 -21.07
CA ASN A 374 -6.19 0.12 -21.48
C ASN A 374 -5.41 -0.20 -22.75
N SER A 375 -4.78 -1.37 -22.78
CA SER A 375 -4.02 -1.89 -23.91
C SER A 375 -4.42 -3.34 -24.18
N PRO A 376 -4.65 -3.74 -25.44
CA PRO A 376 -4.97 -5.12 -25.76
C PRO A 376 -3.75 -6.06 -25.61
N ASP A 377 -2.54 -5.53 -25.62
CA ASP A 377 -1.31 -6.30 -25.73
C ASP A 377 -0.17 -5.84 -24.80
N GLY A 378 -0.35 -4.74 -24.05
CA GLY A 378 0.68 -4.12 -23.23
C GLY A 378 1.78 -3.37 -24.00
N VAL A 379 1.59 -3.15 -25.29
CA VAL A 379 2.52 -2.43 -26.18
C VAL A 379 1.85 -1.26 -26.86
N SER A 380 0.65 -1.49 -27.36
CA SER A 380 -0.17 -0.50 -28.07
C SER A 380 -1.18 0.13 -27.12
N TRP A 381 -1.25 1.45 -27.09
CA TRP A 381 -2.15 2.22 -26.21
C TRP A 381 -3.10 3.09 -27.06
N PRO A 382 -4.12 2.48 -27.66
CA PRO A 382 -4.93 3.13 -28.71
C PRO A 382 -5.93 4.16 -28.15
N THR A 383 -6.31 4.05 -26.87
CA THR A 383 -7.31 4.92 -26.26
C THR A 383 -6.67 6.07 -25.47
N ALA A 384 -7.33 7.20 -25.39
CA ALA A 384 -6.94 8.25 -24.44
C ALA A 384 -7.16 7.78 -22.98
N PRO A 385 -6.47 8.39 -22.02
CA PRO A 385 -6.77 8.17 -20.60
C PRO A 385 -8.22 8.55 -20.28
N THR A 386 -8.86 7.78 -19.41
CA THR A 386 -10.17 8.11 -18.84
C THR A 386 -10.06 8.12 -17.32
N THR A 387 -10.88 8.93 -16.64
CA THR A 387 -10.96 8.90 -15.16
C THR A 387 -11.76 7.68 -14.72
N ILE A 388 -11.35 7.09 -13.60
CA ILE A 388 -12.09 5.98 -12.99
C ILE A 388 -13.37 6.50 -12.36
N ASP A 389 -13.29 7.63 -11.66
CA ASP A 389 -14.41 8.22 -10.97
C ASP A 389 -15.17 9.24 -11.80
N SER A 390 -16.43 9.43 -11.45
CA SER A 390 -17.31 10.45 -12.01
C SER A 390 -17.55 11.63 -11.06
N GLU A 391 -17.00 11.57 -9.84
CA GLU A 391 -17.23 12.58 -8.81
C GLU A 391 -16.45 13.86 -9.15
N PRO A 392 -17.11 15.01 -9.25
CA PRO A 392 -16.43 16.26 -9.57
C PRO A 392 -15.64 16.85 -8.40
N ARG A 393 -15.96 16.46 -7.16
CA ARG A 393 -15.33 16.96 -5.93
C ARG A 393 -14.32 15.94 -5.40
N GLY A 394 -13.35 16.40 -4.64
CA GLY A 394 -12.35 15.58 -3.95
C GLY A 394 -11.12 15.27 -4.77
N HIS A 395 -10.00 15.12 -4.09
CA HIS A 395 -8.79 14.55 -4.61
C HIS A 395 -8.83 13.03 -4.50
N GLN A 396 -8.19 12.33 -5.43
CA GLN A 396 -7.98 10.88 -5.35
C GLN A 396 -6.53 10.56 -5.59
N TRP A 397 -5.98 9.64 -4.78
CA TRP A 397 -4.55 9.29 -4.83
C TRP A 397 -4.26 7.87 -4.37
N PHE A 398 -3.02 7.44 -4.54
CA PHE A 398 -2.50 6.11 -4.22
C PHE A 398 -3.35 4.98 -4.83
N PRO A 399 -3.52 4.94 -6.15
CA PRO A 399 -4.27 3.84 -6.73
C PRO A 399 -3.48 2.55 -6.72
N ASP A 400 -4.19 1.43 -6.47
CA ASP A 400 -3.73 0.09 -6.79
C ASP A 400 -4.82 -0.66 -7.54
N VAL A 401 -4.48 -1.68 -8.33
CA VAL A 401 -5.44 -2.43 -9.14
C VAL A 401 -5.08 -3.90 -9.24
N ALA A 402 -6.09 -4.76 -9.07
CA ALA A 402 -5.97 -6.19 -9.32
C ALA A 402 -7.13 -6.70 -10.19
N SER A 403 -6.90 -7.81 -10.90
CA SER A 403 -7.93 -8.46 -11.71
C SER A 403 -8.17 -9.90 -11.27
N ALA A 404 -9.43 -10.29 -11.14
CA ALA A 404 -9.83 -11.67 -10.95
C ALA A 404 -11.17 -11.96 -11.63
N GLY A 405 -11.26 -13.09 -12.32
CA GLY A 405 -12.50 -13.49 -12.99
C GLY A 405 -13.00 -12.51 -14.06
N GLY A 406 -12.12 -11.71 -14.66
CA GLY A 406 -12.45 -10.69 -15.65
C GLY A 406 -12.99 -9.39 -15.05
N ILE A 407 -12.92 -9.22 -13.73
CA ILE A 407 -13.28 -8.00 -13.02
C ILE A 407 -12.00 -7.34 -12.49
N LEU A 408 -11.79 -6.11 -12.89
CA LEU A 408 -10.81 -5.21 -12.30
C LEU A 408 -11.39 -4.61 -11.03
N THR A 409 -10.59 -4.55 -9.99
CA THR A 409 -10.89 -3.80 -8.77
C THR A 409 -9.72 -2.87 -8.50
N ALA A 410 -9.98 -1.57 -8.52
CA ALA A 410 -9.05 -0.55 -8.08
C ALA A 410 -9.41 -0.10 -6.67
N ILE A 411 -8.41 0.29 -5.87
CA ILE A 411 -8.56 0.95 -4.58
C ILE A 411 -7.84 2.29 -4.62
N PHE A 412 -8.33 3.28 -3.90
CA PHE A 412 -7.72 4.61 -3.78
C PHE A 412 -8.28 5.37 -2.59
N TYR A 413 -7.57 6.37 -2.10
CA TYR A 413 -8.11 7.37 -1.19
C TYR A 413 -8.89 8.43 -1.95
N ASP A 414 -9.91 8.99 -1.29
CA ASP A 414 -10.79 10.02 -1.84
C ASP A 414 -11.21 11.02 -0.76
N SER A 415 -11.02 12.29 -1.06
CA SER A 415 -11.39 13.41 -0.16
C SER A 415 -12.67 14.12 -0.60
N ARG A 416 -13.60 13.43 -1.28
CA ARG A 416 -14.89 14.04 -1.70
C ARG A 416 -15.77 14.51 -0.53
N ALA A 417 -15.57 13.94 0.64
CA ALA A 417 -16.28 14.31 1.87
C ALA A 417 -15.58 15.42 2.67
N ASP A 418 -14.39 15.85 2.26
CA ASP A 418 -13.65 16.93 2.90
C ASP A 418 -14.36 18.26 2.73
N ASP A 419 -14.84 18.86 3.82
CA ASP A 419 -15.61 20.10 3.80
C ASP A 419 -14.77 21.29 3.34
N ALA A 420 -13.48 21.28 3.65
CA ALA A 420 -12.49 22.27 3.23
C ALA A 420 -11.95 22.05 1.81
N TYR A 421 -12.47 21.07 1.07
CA TYR A 421 -11.96 20.74 -0.26
C TYR A 421 -11.86 21.95 -1.19
N SER A 422 -10.68 22.11 -1.78
CA SER A 422 -10.42 22.96 -2.94
C SER A 422 -9.52 22.21 -3.94
N PRO A 423 -9.70 22.39 -5.25
CA PRO A 423 -8.88 21.69 -6.23
C PRO A 423 -7.40 22.04 -6.18
N ASP A 424 -7.04 23.15 -5.54
CA ASP A 424 -5.69 23.67 -5.39
C ASP A 424 -5.13 23.49 -3.97
N ARG A 425 -5.82 22.72 -3.12
CA ARG A 425 -5.37 22.43 -1.74
C ARG A 425 -5.12 20.95 -1.56
N PRO A 426 -4.11 20.56 -0.77
CA PRO A 426 -3.97 19.18 -0.33
C PRO A 426 -5.22 18.68 0.38
N PRO A 427 -5.54 17.40 0.30
CA PRO A 427 -6.70 16.84 1.04
C PRO A 427 -6.43 16.78 2.54
N GLY A 428 -7.50 16.72 3.31
CA GLY A 428 -7.43 16.57 4.76
C GLY A 428 -7.10 17.86 5.49
N ASN A 429 -7.45 18.99 4.92
CA ASN A 429 -7.22 20.29 5.50
C ASN A 429 -8.46 20.90 6.08
N ASP A 430 -8.31 21.37 7.26
CA ASP A 430 -9.24 22.30 7.85
C ASP A 430 -8.73 23.73 7.69
N ALA A 431 -9.42 24.54 6.89
CA ALA A 431 -9.00 25.92 6.62
C ALA A 431 -9.57 26.92 7.63
N ASP A 432 -10.48 26.49 8.50
CA ASP A 432 -11.21 27.37 9.43
C ASP A 432 -11.16 26.92 10.89
N GLY A 433 -10.35 25.87 11.18
CA GLY A 433 -10.23 25.36 12.53
C GLY A 433 -11.50 24.70 13.08
N VAL A 434 -12.52 24.55 12.27
CA VAL A 434 -13.76 23.85 12.64
C VAL A 434 -13.69 22.44 12.07
N ASN A 435 -12.99 21.63 12.72
CA ASN A 435 -12.92 20.21 12.69
C ASN A 435 -13.88 19.45 11.77
N SER A 436 -13.50 19.39 10.54
CA SER A 436 -14.11 18.55 9.52
C SER A 436 -13.10 17.49 9.02
N GLY A 437 -12.01 17.32 9.75
CA GLY A 437 -10.84 16.61 9.34
C GLY A 437 -11.01 15.16 8.95
N ASP A 438 -12.18 14.56 9.06
CA ASP A 438 -12.49 13.17 8.72
C ASP A 438 -12.92 12.96 7.25
N GLY A 439 -12.57 13.91 6.38
CA GLY A 439 -13.03 13.92 4.98
C GLY A 439 -12.38 12.92 4.04
N VAL A 440 -11.37 12.17 4.46
CA VAL A 440 -10.66 11.20 3.62
C VAL A 440 -11.17 9.78 3.85
N ASN A 441 -11.59 9.13 2.76
CA ASN A 441 -12.13 7.77 2.79
C ASN A 441 -11.40 6.86 1.80
N ALA A 442 -11.40 5.55 2.07
CA ALA A 442 -10.98 4.55 1.12
C ALA A 442 -12.15 4.13 0.22
N PHE A 443 -11.93 4.14 -1.08
CA PHE A 443 -12.89 3.73 -2.10
C PHE A 443 -12.32 2.62 -2.96
N ILE A 444 -13.22 1.76 -3.44
CA ILE A 444 -12.93 0.86 -4.55
C ILE A 444 -13.73 1.28 -5.78
N ALA A 445 -13.18 0.96 -6.94
CA ALA A 445 -13.90 1.02 -8.20
C ALA A 445 -13.76 -0.32 -8.93
N ARG A 446 -14.85 -0.81 -9.52
CA ARG A 446 -14.90 -2.08 -10.24
C ARG A 446 -15.29 -1.89 -11.69
N SER A 447 -14.66 -2.66 -12.57
CA SER A 447 -14.92 -2.63 -14.01
C SER A 447 -14.73 -4.01 -14.64
N SER A 448 -15.54 -4.30 -15.65
CA SER A 448 -15.28 -5.37 -16.60
C SER A 448 -14.62 -4.75 -17.85
N GLY A 449 -13.33 -5.02 -18.04
CA GLY A 449 -12.55 -4.52 -19.17
C GLY A 449 -12.07 -3.06 -19.07
N GLY A 450 -12.16 -2.42 -17.90
CA GLY A 450 -11.51 -1.13 -17.62
C GLY A 450 -12.11 0.10 -18.30
N VAL A 451 -13.37 0.04 -18.78
CA VAL A 451 -14.00 1.15 -19.52
C VAL A 451 -15.03 1.89 -18.67
N SER A 452 -15.92 1.15 -18.04
CA SER A 452 -16.94 1.71 -17.15
C SER A 452 -16.70 1.20 -15.73
N TRP A 453 -16.74 2.09 -14.76
CA TRP A 453 -16.42 1.80 -13.37
C TRP A 453 -17.61 2.09 -12.46
N THR A 454 -17.74 1.27 -11.43
CA THR A 454 -18.70 1.48 -10.34
C THR A 454 -17.94 1.61 -9.04
N GLU A 455 -18.12 2.70 -8.35
CA GLU A 455 -17.44 3.04 -7.11
C GLU A 455 -18.23 2.62 -5.89
N THR A 456 -17.50 2.30 -4.83
CA THR A 456 -18.07 1.99 -3.51
C THR A 456 -17.09 2.44 -2.43
N GLN A 457 -17.55 3.22 -1.46
CA GLN A 457 -16.77 3.50 -0.26
C GLN A 457 -16.63 2.22 0.57
N VAL A 458 -15.40 1.93 1.02
CA VAL A 458 -15.10 0.73 1.81
C VAL A 458 -14.72 1.04 3.25
N SER A 459 -14.21 2.23 3.53
CA SER A 459 -14.03 2.70 4.91
C SER A 459 -15.38 3.07 5.52
N SER A 460 -15.63 2.62 6.75
CA SER A 460 -16.87 2.94 7.49
C SER A 460 -16.80 4.32 8.17
N HIS A 461 -15.60 4.87 8.31
CA HIS A 461 -15.35 6.21 8.87
C HIS A 461 -14.41 6.95 7.94
N GLY A 462 -14.52 8.27 7.96
CA GLY A 462 -13.52 9.16 7.44
C GLY A 462 -12.31 9.21 8.35
N SER A 463 -11.19 9.68 7.82
CA SER A 463 -9.95 9.84 8.54
C SER A 463 -9.11 10.96 7.90
N ASN A 464 -8.04 11.37 8.57
CA ASN A 464 -7.16 12.39 8.07
C ASN A 464 -5.70 12.03 8.40
N PHE A 465 -4.83 11.98 7.40
CA PHE A 465 -3.41 11.72 7.61
C PHE A 465 -2.65 12.92 8.21
N GLY A 466 -3.25 14.09 8.24
CA GLY A 466 -2.71 15.27 8.90
C GLY A 466 -2.73 15.16 10.42
N TRP A 467 -3.61 14.36 10.98
CA TRP A 467 -3.72 14.18 12.43
C TRP A 467 -2.50 13.53 13.08
N GLU A 468 -1.68 12.83 12.33
CA GLU A 468 -0.51 12.16 12.87
C GLU A 468 0.77 12.53 12.14
N THR A 469 1.79 12.87 12.90
CA THR A 469 3.12 13.08 12.36
C THR A 469 4.05 11.92 12.68
N HIS A 470 4.83 11.54 11.71
CA HIS A 470 5.68 10.36 11.78
C HIS A 470 7.09 10.71 12.27
N GLY A 471 7.45 10.23 13.45
CA GLY A 471 8.80 10.38 14.03
C GLY A 471 9.20 11.84 14.19
N SER A 472 10.35 12.23 13.65
CA SER A 472 10.82 13.63 13.62
C SER A 472 10.23 14.44 12.47
N ARG A 473 9.42 13.85 11.63
CA ARG A 473 8.72 14.55 10.54
C ARG A 473 7.62 15.40 11.14
N ARG A 474 7.49 16.60 10.63
CA ARG A 474 6.47 17.56 11.05
C ARG A 474 5.30 17.60 10.07
N VAL A 475 4.99 16.47 9.45
CA VAL A 475 3.97 16.34 8.41
C VAL A 475 3.26 15.01 8.58
N GLY A 476 1.99 14.97 8.25
CA GLY A 476 1.21 13.75 8.23
C GLY A 476 1.79 12.71 7.27
N PHE A 477 1.69 11.43 7.61
CA PHE A 477 2.27 10.38 6.82
C PHE A 477 1.49 9.07 6.92
N TRP A 478 0.81 8.69 5.84
CA TRP A 478 0.15 7.39 5.69
C TRP A 478 0.95 6.40 4.84
N GLY A 479 2.20 6.71 4.53
CA GLY A 479 3.01 5.95 3.61
C GLY A 479 2.86 6.42 2.17
N ASP A 480 3.20 5.54 1.22
CA ASP A 480 3.25 5.84 -0.21
C ASP A 480 2.21 5.05 -1.03
N TYR A 481 1.49 4.10 -0.42
CA TYR A 481 0.55 3.22 -1.12
C TYR A 481 -0.49 2.59 -0.16
N LEU A 482 -1.55 2.11 -0.75
CA LEU A 482 -2.51 1.14 -0.23
C LEU A 482 -2.59 -0.03 -1.23
N TYR A 483 -3.35 -1.11 -0.93
CA TYR A 483 -3.20 -2.33 -1.73
C TYR A 483 -4.50 -3.09 -1.94
N VAL A 484 -4.60 -3.75 -3.11
CA VAL A 484 -5.68 -4.70 -3.42
C VAL A 484 -5.11 -6.05 -3.87
N SER A 485 -5.67 -7.12 -3.35
CA SER A 485 -5.41 -8.48 -3.82
C SER A 485 -6.70 -9.12 -4.29
N ALA A 486 -6.68 -9.66 -5.50
CA ALA A 486 -7.83 -10.31 -6.10
C ALA A 486 -7.47 -11.71 -6.62
N VAL A 487 -8.25 -12.69 -6.22
CA VAL A 487 -8.24 -14.05 -6.76
C VAL A 487 -9.67 -14.49 -7.09
N PRO A 488 -9.89 -15.50 -7.93
CA PRO A 488 -11.24 -15.97 -8.19
C PRO A 488 -12.02 -16.26 -6.90
N GLY A 489 -13.13 -15.54 -6.70
CA GLY A 489 -14.01 -15.68 -5.53
C GLY A 489 -13.66 -14.85 -4.30
N ALA A 490 -12.56 -14.09 -4.30
CA ALA A 490 -12.22 -13.21 -3.20
C ALA A 490 -11.39 -12.00 -3.64
N VAL A 491 -11.77 -10.84 -3.10
CA VAL A 491 -11.01 -9.59 -3.21
C VAL A 491 -10.86 -9.00 -1.82
N HIS A 492 -9.65 -8.66 -1.45
CA HIS A 492 -9.34 -7.94 -0.22
C HIS A 492 -8.60 -6.64 -0.52
N VAL A 493 -8.96 -5.59 0.20
CA VAL A 493 -8.32 -4.27 0.16
C VAL A 493 -7.82 -3.89 1.54
N VAL A 494 -6.73 -3.14 1.59
CA VAL A 494 -6.14 -2.63 2.83
C VAL A 494 -5.69 -1.19 2.65
N TRP A 495 -5.80 -0.41 3.73
CA TRP A 495 -5.38 0.99 3.76
C TRP A 495 -4.89 1.39 5.15
N THR A 496 -4.12 2.47 5.20
CA THR A 496 -3.73 3.14 6.45
C THR A 496 -4.84 4.07 6.90
N ASP A 497 -5.09 4.14 8.20
CA ASP A 497 -6.19 4.91 8.77
C ASP A 497 -5.79 5.45 10.15
N SER A 498 -6.10 6.70 10.42
CA SER A 498 -5.79 7.38 11.69
C SER A 498 -7.01 7.59 12.59
N ARG A 499 -8.12 6.87 12.34
CA ARG A 499 -9.38 7.02 13.12
C ARG A 499 -9.26 6.64 14.61
N ASP A 500 -8.26 5.83 14.97
CA ASP A 500 -8.08 5.31 16.33
C ASP A 500 -7.08 6.14 17.14
N LEU A 501 -6.59 7.23 16.59
CA LEU A 501 -5.66 8.10 17.30
C LEU A 501 -6.26 8.60 18.62
N VAL A 502 -5.41 8.82 19.60
CA VAL A 502 -5.80 9.45 20.87
C VAL A 502 -5.63 10.96 20.72
N ARG A 503 -6.73 11.68 20.85
CA ARG A 503 -6.76 13.14 20.75
C ARG A 503 -5.86 13.82 21.79
N GLY A 504 -5.33 14.97 21.43
CA GLY A 504 -4.52 15.82 22.31
C GLY A 504 -4.12 17.10 21.61
N ASP A 505 -3.43 17.98 22.30
CA ASP A 505 -2.99 19.26 21.75
C ASP A 505 -1.67 19.11 21.01
N ASP A 506 -1.49 19.78 19.88
CA ASP A 506 -0.21 19.82 19.17
C ASP A 506 0.80 20.70 19.91
N PRO A 507 1.83 20.15 20.55
CA PRO A 507 2.84 20.94 21.22
C PRO A 507 3.68 21.79 20.26
N ARG A 508 3.44 21.68 18.97
CA ARG A 508 4.13 22.45 17.92
C ARG A 508 3.35 23.67 17.50
N GLU A 509 2.08 23.72 17.81
CA GLU A 509 1.27 24.91 17.61
C GLU A 509 1.78 26.04 18.47
N VAL A 510 2.07 27.18 17.84
CA VAL A 510 2.57 28.38 18.51
C VAL A 510 1.50 29.45 18.42
N GLY A 511 0.61 29.46 19.37
CA GLY A 511 -0.22 30.61 19.64
C GLY A 511 -1.65 30.57 19.13
N ASP A 512 -2.13 29.44 18.72
CA ASP A 512 -3.55 29.22 18.48
C ASP A 512 -3.93 27.80 18.88
N ASP A 513 -4.30 27.65 20.10
CA ASP A 513 -4.90 26.47 20.71
C ASP A 513 -6.43 26.56 20.68
N ASP A 514 -7.00 27.51 19.96
CA ASP A 514 -8.42 27.84 19.97
C ASP A 514 -9.11 27.50 18.64
N ASP A 515 -8.42 26.83 17.72
CA ASP A 515 -9.02 26.47 16.44
C ASP A 515 -10.05 25.32 16.53
N GLY A 516 -10.08 24.61 17.67
CA GLY A 516 -11.11 23.62 17.98
C GLY A 516 -10.90 22.27 17.34
N ASP A 517 -9.75 22.04 16.72
CA ASP A 517 -9.39 20.75 16.18
C ASP A 517 -8.69 19.89 17.23
N GLU A 518 -9.39 19.35 18.16
CA GLU A 518 -8.91 18.42 19.19
C GLU A 518 -8.18 17.17 18.64
N PHE A 519 -7.60 17.25 17.43
CA PHE A 519 -7.03 16.08 16.75
C PHE A 519 -5.53 16.12 16.59
N ASP A 520 -4.91 17.04 17.21
CA ASP A 520 -3.48 17.15 17.18
C ASP A 520 -2.80 16.02 17.89
N VAL A 521 -2.07 15.23 17.17
CA VAL A 521 -1.46 14.07 17.75
C VAL A 521 -0.10 13.77 17.22
N TYR A 522 0.71 13.41 18.15
CA TYR A 522 2.05 13.49 17.81
C TYR A 522 3.00 12.53 18.34
N GLN A 523 2.57 11.61 19.19
CA GLN A 523 3.57 10.81 19.89
C GLN A 523 3.11 9.37 20.09
N PRO A 524 4.02 8.37 19.98
CA PRO A 524 3.70 6.99 20.26
C PRO A 524 3.18 6.80 21.67
N CYS A 525 2.01 6.23 21.86
CA CYS A 525 1.44 5.88 23.16
C CYS A 525 1.81 4.47 23.56
N THR A 526 2.00 4.25 24.87
CA THR A 526 1.98 2.91 25.43
C THR A 526 0.65 2.68 26.11
N TYR A 527 -0.08 1.68 25.65
CA TYR A 527 -1.32 1.25 26.27
C TYR A 527 -1.04 0.58 27.61
N VAL A 528 -1.79 0.95 28.65
CA VAL A 528 -1.76 0.27 29.94
C VAL A 528 -3.00 -0.61 30.05
N PRO A 529 -2.88 -1.94 29.98
CA PRO A 529 -4.03 -2.85 29.84
C PRO A 529 -5.06 -2.78 30.98
N ASN A 530 -4.70 -2.20 32.12
CA ASN A 530 -5.58 -2.09 33.29
C ASN A 530 -6.28 -0.73 33.41
N ASP A 531 -6.03 0.19 32.51
CA ASP A 531 -6.66 1.49 32.48
C ASP A 531 -6.97 1.88 31.04
N ILE A 532 -8.06 1.32 30.53
CA ILE A 532 -8.52 1.52 29.16
C ILE A 532 -8.94 2.96 28.89
N ASP A 533 -9.32 3.68 29.93
CA ASP A 533 -9.80 5.06 29.85
C ASP A 533 -8.68 6.09 30.05
N ALA A 534 -7.49 5.64 30.43
CA ALA A 534 -6.33 6.50 30.66
C ALA A 534 -5.07 5.85 30.05
N PRO A 535 -4.98 5.75 28.72
CA PRO A 535 -3.80 5.25 28.08
C PRO A 535 -2.59 6.12 28.43
N SER A 536 -1.62 5.56 29.16
CA SER A 536 -0.40 6.28 29.46
C SER A 536 0.53 6.23 28.27
N TYR A 537 0.97 7.37 27.86
CA TYR A 537 1.98 7.56 26.86
C TYR A 537 3.36 7.55 27.49
N SER A 538 4.19 6.62 27.13
CA SER A 538 5.60 6.68 27.46
C SER A 538 6.44 6.51 26.20
N SER A 539 6.91 7.61 25.64
CA SER A 539 8.08 7.53 24.79
C SER A 539 9.27 7.12 25.64
N PRO A 540 10.10 6.16 25.20
CA PRO A 540 11.36 5.87 25.90
C PRO A 540 12.26 7.10 26.06
N THR A 541 12.02 8.13 25.27
CA THR A 541 12.80 9.37 25.24
C THR A 541 12.12 10.55 25.93
N ILE A 542 10.82 10.57 26.14
CA ILE A 542 10.09 11.82 26.50
C ILE A 542 9.09 11.65 27.66
N GLY A 543 8.86 10.51 28.22
CA GLY A 543 8.06 10.35 29.46
C GLY A 543 6.64 10.95 29.47
N ASN A 544 5.98 11.06 28.32
CA ASN A 544 4.69 11.71 28.16
C ASN A 544 3.51 10.75 28.29
N THR A 545 2.37 11.28 28.71
CA THR A 545 1.11 10.55 28.79
C THR A 545 0.24 10.91 27.60
N CYS A 546 -0.56 9.98 27.08
CA CYS A 546 -1.47 10.23 25.96
C CYS A 546 -2.59 11.23 26.30
N LEU A 547 -2.88 11.45 27.56
CA LEU A 547 -4.02 12.25 28.00
C LEU A 547 -3.90 13.73 27.71
N ASP A 548 -2.67 14.25 27.71
CA ASP A 548 -2.46 15.70 27.57
C ASP A 548 -1.95 16.09 26.18
N GLN A 549 -1.43 15.15 25.41
CA GLN A 549 -0.74 15.41 24.13
C GLN A 549 -1.17 14.47 23.02
N GLY A 550 -2.24 13.74 23.22
CA GLY A 550 -2.69 12.74 22.28
C GLY A 550 -1.72 11.56 22.12
N GLY A 551 -2.04 10.66 21.23
CA GLY A 551 -1.25 9.46 20.99
C GLY A 551 -1.40 8.92 19.58
N LEU A 552 -0.27 8.63 18.95
CA LEU A 552 -0.21 8.01 17.64
C LEU A 552 -0.84 6.61 17.69
N ASP A 553 -1.82 6.40 16.86
CA ASP A 553 -2.50 5.11 16.71
C ASP A 553 -2.96 4.92 15.25
N GLN A 554 -2.02 5.10 14.34
CA GLN A 554 -2.23 4.88 12.92
C GLN A 554 -2.25 3.39 12.65
N ASN A 555 -3.37 2.90 12.16
CA ASN A 555 -3.65 1.48 12.01
C ASN A 555 -3.84 1.05 10.55
N ILE A 556 -3.77 -0.25 10.32
CA ILE A 556 -4.16 -0.86 9.07
C ILE A 556 -5.59 -1.39 9.19
N TYR A 557 -6.43 -0.90 8.30
CA TYR A 557 -7.78 -1.41 8.09
C TYR A 557 -7.87 -2.18 6.77
N GLY A 558 -8.84 -3.05 6.68
CA GLY A 558 -9.09 -3.81 5.47
C GLY A 558 -10.52 -4.29 5.35
N ALA A 559 -10.92 -4.61 4.14
CA ALA A 559 -12.23 -5.14 3.82
C ALA A 559 -12.15 -6.26 2.80
N ARG A 560 -13.03 -7.25 2.95
CA ARG A 560 -13.38 -8.17 1.86
C ARG A 560 -14.50 -7.54 1.05
N VAL A 561 -14.27 -7.37 -0.24
CA VAL A 561 -15.16 -6.64 -1.13
C VAL A 561 -15.65 -7.50 -2.29
#